data_6908e159f73751d9c75f92d42ba42322
#
_entry.id   6908e159f73751d9c75f92d42ba42322
#
_cell.length_a   1.000
_cell.length_b   1.000
_cell.length_c   1.000
_cell.angle_alpha   90.00
_cell.angle_beta   90.00
_cell.angle_gamma   90.00
#
_symmetry.space_group_name_H-M   'P 1'
#
loop_
_entity.id
_entity.type
_entity.pdbx_description
1 polymer ?
#
loop_
_entity_poly.entity_id
_entity_poly.type
_entity_poly.pdbx_seq_one_letter_code
_entity_poly.pdbx_strand_id
1 'polypeptide(L)'
;WLLPSATGVMLAAHLAMYLRFHFRMRALKRERGLLAAEMQQTVVDTAFHREQRAYPMYWLIPHLLVAAATAVFIIVNYDAFPDRIAMQYGMDGVPTRVVDKSRVTVLFPVWIQLLMIGIFGMVNYSISASKQQIDASNPRASLRRNLIFRRKWSAFTLTMGFLITMLFAAIPLQQVYGFEVNILMTLILTFVTIILLWVVRLGFVTGQGGSRI
;
A
#
# COMPACT_ATOMS: atom_id res chain seq x y z
N TRP A 1 -26.97 6.75 6.96
CA TRP A 1 -27.16 5.53 6.16
C TRP A 1 -26.90 5.75 4.66
N LEU A 2 -27.08 6.96 4.09
CA LEU A 2 -26.91 7.24 2.65
C LEU A 2 -25.45 7.11 2.17
N LEU A 3 -24.45 7.51 2.95
CA LEU A 3 -23.03 7.46 2.56
C LEU A 3 -22.48 6.02 2.40
N PRO A 4 -22.71 5.10 3.36
CA PRO A 4 -22.26 3.72 3.19
C PRO A 4 -22.96 3.00 2.03
N SER A 5 -24.25 3.26 1.80
CA SER A 5 -24.98 2.67 0.68
C SER A 5 -24.49 3.21 -0.68
N ALA A 6 -24.20 4.50 -0.80
CA ALA A 6 -23.65 5.09 -2.01
C ALA A 6 -22.25 4.51 -2.33
N THR A 7 -21.40 4.33 -1.33
CA THR A 7 -20.08 3.70 -1.49
C THR A 7 -20.22 2.25 -1.94
N GLY A 8 -21.15 1.49 -1.35
CA GLY A 8 -21.44 0.11 -1.74
C GLY A 8 -21.91 -0.02 -3.18
N VAL A 9 -22.83 0.84 -3.61
CA VAL A 9 -23.32 0.90 -5.00
C VAL A 9 -22.19 1.25 -5.97
N MET A 10 -21.34 2.21 -5.62
CA MET A 10 -20.20 2.61 -6.45
C MET A 10 -19.19 1.47 -6.61
N LEU A 11 -18.85 0.75 -5.56
CA LEU A 11 -17.97 -0.42 -5.61
C LEU A 11 -18.58 -1.55 -6.45
N ALA A 12 -19.86 -1.83 -6.28
CA ALA A 12 -20.58 -2.85 -7.06
C ALA A 12 -20.63 -2.48 -8.56
N ALA A 13 -20.86 -1.21 -8.88
CA ALA A 13 -20.84 -0.72 -10.26
C ALA A 13 -19.45 -0.85 -10.91
N HIS A 14 -18.38 -0.52 -10.17
CA HIS A 14 -17.00 -0.70 -10.64
C HIS A 14 -16.66 -2.17 -10.89
N LEU A 15 -17.04 -3.05 -9.97
CA LEU A 15 -16.84 -4.50 -10.12
C LEU A 15 -17.61 -5.04 -11.34
N ALA A 16 -18.87 -4.66 -11.49
CA ALA A 16 -19.70 -5.08 -12.63
C ALA A 16 -19.11 -4.59 -13.96
N MET A 17 -18.65 -3.34 -14.03
CA MET A 17 -17.99 -2.78 -15.20
C MET A 17 -16.69 -3.53 -15.52
N TYR A 18 -15.85 -3.78 -14.52
CA TYR A 18 -14.61 -4.55 -14.68
C TYR A 18 -14.89 -5.96 -15.23
N LEU A 19 -15.83 -6.69 -14.66
CA LEU A 19 -16.21 -8.03 -15.10
C LEU A 19 -16.73 -8.01 -16.54
N ARG A 20 -17.60 -7.05 -16.86
CA ARG A 20 -18.13 -6.89 -18.24
C ARG A 20 -17.02 -6.65 -19.26
N PHE A 21 -16.09 -5.74 -18.98
CA PHE A 21 -14.94 -5.50 -19.85
C PHE A 21 -14.01 -6.71 -19.93
N HIS A 22 -13.76 -7.39 -18.83
CA HIS A 22 -12.93 -8.58 -18.79
C HIS A 22 -13.49 -9.69 -19.71
N PHE A 23 -14.77 -9.99 -19.59
CA PHE A 23 -15.42 -11.01 -20.45
C PHE A 23 -15.49 -10.59 -21.90
N ARG A 24 -15.79 -9.32 -22.18
CA ARG A 24 -15.83 -8.79 -23.54
C ARG A 24 -14.44 -8.84 -24.22
N MET A 25 -13.39 -8.48 -23.49
CA MET A 25 -12.02 -8.59 -24.00
C MET A 25 -11.58 -10.04 -24.23
N ARG A 26 -12.03 -10.98 -23.42
CA ARG A 26 -11.81 -12.41 -23.64
C ARG A 26 -12.50 -12.90 -24.92
N ALA A 27 -13.75 -12.50 -25.15
CA ALA A 27 -14.48 -12.84 -26.35
C ALA A 27 -13.79 -12.27 -27.60
N LEU A 28 -13.44 -10.97 -27.60
CA LEU A 28 -12.72 -10.32 -28.69
C LEU A 28 -11.36 -10.97 -29.00
N LYS A 29 -10.62 -11.40 -27.97
CA LYS A 29 -9.36 -12.13 -28.16
C LYS A 29 -9.58 -13.49 -28.84
N ARG A 30 -10.68 -14.19 -28.53
CA ARG A 30 -11.05 -15.45 -29.22
C ARG A 30 -11.42 -15.20 -30.66
N GLU A 31 -12.29 -14.22 -30.96
CA GLU A 31 -12.74 -13.88 -32.28
C GLU A 31 -11.60 -13.43 -33.20
N ARG A 32 -10.61 -12.72 -32.66
CA ARG A 32 -9.46 -12.22 -33.45
C ARG A 32 -8.27 -13.19 -33.51
N GLY A 33 -8.40 -14.42 -32.97
CA GLY A 33 -7.29 -15.38 -32.97
C GLY A 33 -6.08 -14.95 -32.14
N LEU A 34 -6.23 -13.93 -31.29
CA LEU A 34 -5.17 -13.40 -30.43
C LEU A 34 -4.92 -14.24 -29.16
N LEU A 35 -5.65 -15.34 -29.01
CA LEU A 35 -5.29 -16.39 -28.05
C LEU A 35 -4.18 -17.17 -28.72
N ALA A 36 -2.96 -16.86 -28.33
CA ALA A 36 -1.74 -17.33 -28.94
C ALA A 36 -1.78 -18.81 -29.32
N ALA A 37 -1.84 -19.06 -30.63
CA ALA A 37 -1.39 -20.32 -31.22
C ALA A 37 0.16 -20.40 -31.24
N GLU A 38 0.86 -19.35 -30.81
CA GLU A 38 2.28 -19.38 -30.59
C GLU A 38 2.54 -20.15 -29.32
N MET A 39 3.21 -21.32 -29.47
CA MET A 39 3.84 -22.01 -28.37
C MET A 39 4.75 -20.99 -27.67
N GLN A 40 4.25 -20.41 -26.58
CA GLN A 40 5.07 -19.65 -25.65
C GLN A 40 6.12 -20.67 -25.16
N GLN A 41 7.31 -20.64 -25.75
CA GLN A 41 8.46 -21.33 -25.20
C GLN A 41 8.71 -20.67 -23.83
N THR A 42 8.13 -21.26 -22.81
CA THR A 42 8.39 -20.88 -21.43
C THR A 42 9.79 -21.36 -21.11
N VAL A 43 10.78 -20.50 -21.32
CA VAL A 43 12.12 -20.74 -20.81
C VAL A 43 12.02 -20.67 -19.29
N VAL A 44 11.89 -21.83 -18.65
CA VAL A 44 11.91 -21.95 -17.19
C VAL A 44 13.37 -21.88 -16.75
N ASP A 45 13.84 -20.67 -16.50
CA ASP A 45 15.11 -20.46 -15.82
C ASP A 45 14.90 -20.68 -14.32
N THR A 46 15.27 -21.85 -13.84
CA THR A 46 15.22 -22.21 -12.41
C THR A 46 16.19 -21.36 -11.55
N ALA A 47 17.22 -20.76 -12.15
CA ALA A 47 18.11 -19.81 -11.48
C ALA A 47 17.38 -18.52 -11.10
N PHE A 48 16.30 -18.16 -11.83
CA PHE A 48 15.46 -16.98 -11.56
C PHE A 48 14.79 -17.04 -10.18
N HIS A 49 14.38 -18.21 -9.71
CA HIS A 49 13.78 -18.35 -8.38
C HIS A 49 14.79 -18.15 -7.24
N ARG A 50 16.10 -18.32 -7.50
CA ARG A 50 17.17 -18.02 -6.53
C ARG A 50 17.51 -16.52 -6.47
N GLU A 51 17.32 -15.78 -7.53
CA GLU A 51 17.55 -14.33 -7.59
C GLU A 51 16.32 -13.51 -7.15
N GLN A 52 15.63 -13.89 -6.08
CA GLN A 52 14.56 -13.08 -5.50
C GLN A 52 15.14 -11.76 -4.97
N ARG A 53 15.04 -10.69 -5.77
CA ARG A 53 15.49 -9.34 -5.38
C ARG A 53 14.40 -8.49 -4.73
N ALA A 54 13.22 -9.03 -4.45
CA ALA A 54 12.26 -8.40 -3.55
C ALA A 54 12.82 -8.43 -2.13
N TYR A 55 12.52 -7.41 -1.34
CA TYR A 55 12.93 -7.39 0.07
C TYR A 55 12.17 -8.47 0.84
N PRO A 56 12.85 -9.27 1.68
CA PRO A 56 12.23 -10.34 2.44
C PRO A 56 11.30 -9.80 3.53
N MET A 57 10.36 -10.63 3.98
CA MET A 57 9.30 -10.25 4.92
C MET A 57 9.81 -9.79 6.29
N TYR A 58 11.05 -10.14 6.69
CA TYR A 58 11.59 -9.63 7.95
C TYR A 58 11.78 -8.10 7.99
N TRP A 59 11.75 -7.42 6.82
CA TRP A 59 11.70 -5.96 6.77
C TRP A 59 10.40 -5.35 7.32
N LEU A 60 9.41 -6.18 7.67
CA LEU A 60 8.23 -5.76 8.44
C LEU A 60 8.50 -5.65 9.94
N ILE A 61 9.63 -6.18 10.45
CA ILE A 61 9.98 -6.10 11.88
C ILE A 61 10.00 -4.64 12.38
N PRO A 62 10.63 -3.66 11.70
CA PRO A 62 10.56 -2.26 12.13
C PRO A 62 9.14 -1.72 12.28
N HIS A 63 8.21 -2.11 11.38
CA HIS A 63 6.80 -1.71 11.46
C HIS A 63 6.13 -2.28 12.71
N LEU A 64 6.36 -3.57 13.00
CA LEU A 64 5.84 -4.23 14.19
C LEU A 64 6.40 -3.61 15.48
N LEU A 65 7.68 -3.22 15.48
CA LEU A 65 8.30 -2.55 16.62
C LEU A 65 7.66 -1.18 16.88
N VAL A 66 7.37 -0.41 15.82
CA VAL A 66 6.65 0.86 15.96
C VAL A 66 5.24 0.64 16.50
N ALA A 67 4.50 -0.34 15.98
CA ALA A 67 3.15 -0.65 16.45
C ALA A 67 3.15 -1.11 17.92
N ALA A 68 4.12 -1.94 18.31
CA ALA A 68 4.29 -2.37 19.70
C ALA A 68 4.64 -1.20 20.62
N ALA A 69 5.57 -0.32 20.22
CA ALA A 69 5.92 0.88 20.96
C ALA A 69 4.71 1.82 21.12
N THR A 70 3.90 1.98 20.05
CA THR A 70 2.65 2.76 20.10
C THR A 70 1.66 2.16 21.08
N ALA A 71 1.48 0.84 21.09
CA ALA A 71 0.59 0.15 22.03
C ALA A 71 1.06 0.32 23.47
N VAL A 72 2.35 0.13 23.75
CA VAL A 72 2.94 0.33 25.08
C VAL A 72 2.76 1.78 25.53
N PHE A 73 3.03 2.76 24.64
CA PHE A 73 2.83 4.18 24.96
C PHE A 73 1.38 4.46 25.37
N ILE A 74 0.39 3.95 24.62
CA ILE A 74 -1.03 4.13 24.91
C ILE A 74 -1.41 3.50 26.25
N ILE A 75 -0.93 2.29 26.51
CA ILE A 75 -1.27 1.57 27.75
C ILE A 75 -0.71 2.30 28.97
N VAL A 76 0.56 2.73 28.91
CA VAL A 76 1.25 3.41 30.03
C VAL A 76 0.65 4.80 30.28
N ASN A 77 0.24 5.51 29.23
CA ASN A 77 -0.29 6.87 29.34
C ASN A 77 -1.82 6.93 29.26
N TYR A 78 -2.53 5.81 29.49
CA TYR A 78 -3.99 5.76 29.29
C TYR A 78 -4.73 6.89 30.04
N ASP A 79 -4.34 7.19 31.26
CA ASP A 79 -4.99 8.21 32.10
C ASP A 79 -4.74 9.64 31.59
N ALA A 80 -3.62 9.85 30.87
CA ALA A 80 -3.28 11.15 30.29
C ALA A 80 -4.08 11.50 29.02
N PHE A 81 -4.79 10.53 28.44
CA PHE A 81 -5.67 10.82 27.31
C PHE A 81 -6.90 11.62 27.77
N PRO A 82 -7.39 12.57 26.94
CA PRO A 82 -8.61 13.31 27.24
C PRO A 82 -9.83 12.37 27.32
N ASP A 83 -10.85 12.76 28.10
CA ASP A 83 -12.08 11.96 28.26
C ASP A 83 -12.87 11.84 26.97
N ARG A 84 -12.68 12.76 26.05
CA ARG A 84 -13.28 12.75 24.72
C ARG A 84 -12.20 12.75 23.65
N ILE A 85 -12.19 11.70 22.84
CA ILE A 85 -11.20 11.45 21.79
C ILE A 85 -11.71 11.96 20.45
N ALA A 86 -10.95 12.85 19.83
CA ALA A 86 -11.23 13.30 18.46
C ALA A 86 -10.83 12.21 17.44
N MET A 87 -11.82 11.72 16.70
CA MET A 87 -11.63 10.65 15.68
C MET A 87 -11.53 11.22 14.27
N GLN A 88 -12.04 12.42 14.04
CA GLN A 88 -11.98 13.11 12.75
C GLN A 88 -11.80 14.59 12.97
N TYR A 89 -11.06 15.22 12.06
CA TYR A 89 -10.85 16.66 12.02
C TYR A 89 -11.33 17.21 10.68
N GLY A 90 -11.89 18.42 10.69
CA GLY A 90 -12.14 19.21 9.50
C GLY A 90 -10.84 19.74 8.89
N MET A 91 -10.93 20.33 7.72
CA MET A 91 -9.78 20.98 7.06
C MET A 91 -9.27 22.21 7.82
N ASP A 92 -10.10 22.76 8.69
CA ASP A 92 -9.81 23.86 9.62
C ASP A 92 -9.12 23.39 10.92
N GLY A 93 -8.86 22.07 11.07
CA GLY A 93 -8.27 21.47 12.26
C GLY A 93 -9.24 21.30 13.43
N VAL A 94 -10.54 21.64 13.25
CA VAL A 94 -11.55 21.47 14.29
C VAL A 94 -12.07 20.02 14.30
N PRO A 95 -12.20 19.37 15.49
CA PRO A 95 -12.77 18.04 15.59
C PRO A 95 -14.21 17.99 15.07
N THR A 96 -14.46 17.18 14.04
CA THR A 96 -15.81 16.96 13.48
C THR A 96 -16.49 15.73 14.08
N ARG A 97 -15.73 14.80 14.61
CA ARG A 97 -16.25 13.63 15.32
C ARG A 97 -15.45 13.37 16.58
N VAL A 98 -16.15 13.35 17.69
CA VAL A 98 -15.56 13.08 19.02
C VAL A 98 -16.33 11.91 19.65
N VAL A 99 -15.63 11.02 20.33
CA VAL A 99 -16.18 9.84 21.01
C VAL A 99 -15.63 9.77 22.44
N ASP A 100 -16.30 9.06 23.33
CA ASP A 100 -15.85 8.87 24.71
C ASP A 100 -14.59 8.00 24.76
N LYS A 101 -13.70 8.31 25.73
CA LYS A 101 -12.50 7.54 25.98
C LYS A 101 -12.85 6.10 26.38
N SER A 102 -12.28 5.17 25.66
CA SER A 102 -12.33 3.76 25.99
C SER A 102 -11.02 3.08 25.51
N ARG A 103 -10.70 1.90 26.05
CA ARG A 103 -9.52 1.15 25.59
C ARG A 103 -9.55 0.86 24.10
N VAL A 104 -10.73 0.57 23.56
CA VAL A 104 -10.89 0.32 22.11
C VAL A 104 -10.62 1.57 21.30
N THR A 105 -11.13 2.74 21.76
CA THR A 105 -10.99 4.02 21.08
C THR A 105 -9.54 4.50 21.04
N VAL A 106 -8.82 4.45 22.16
CA VAL A 106 -7.42 4.90 22.22
C VAL A 106 -6.46 3.94 21.53
N LEU A 107 -6.78 2.63 21.49
CA LEU A 107 -5.98 1.63 20.75
C LEU A 107 -6.32 1.58 19.25
N PHE A 108 -7.32 2.34 18.79
CA PHE A 108 -7.72 2.31 17.38
C PHE A 108 -6.56 2.57 16.39
N PRO A 109 -5.62 3.51 16.64
CA PRO A 109 -4.45 3.69 15.79
C PRO A 109 -3.59 2.42 15.65
N VAL A 110 -3.45 1.63 16.73
CA VAL A 110 -2.69 0.37 16.70
C VAL A 110 -3.38 -0.68 15.82
N TRP A 111 -4.70 -0.78 15.89
CA TRP A 111 -5.45 -1.68 15.02
C TRP A 111 -5.27 -1.34 13.53
N ILE A 112 -5.27 -0.04 13.22
CA ILE A 112 -5.01 0.40 11.84
C ILE A 112 -3.55 0.11 11.45
N GLN A 113 -2.58 0.33 12.35
CA GLN A 113 -1.18 -0.03 12.08
C GLN A 113 -1.04 -1.52 11.74
N LEU A 114 -1.62 -2.41 12.53
CA LEU A 114 -1.56 -3.86 12.28
C LEU A 114 -2.24 -4.24 10.95
N LEU A 115 -3.39 -3.65 10.66
CA LEU A 115 -4.07 -3.85 9.38
C LEU A 115 -3.20 -3.41 8.20
N MET A 116 -2.58 -2.22 8.28
CA MET A 116 -1.70 -1.70 7.23
C MET A 116 -0.45 -2.57 7.08
N ILE A 117 0.17 -3.01 8.17
CA ILE A 117 1.31 -3.94 8.13
C ILE A 117 0.93 -5.24 7.38
N GLY A 118 -0.26 -5.77 7.65
CA GLY A 118 -0.78 -6.94 6.95
C GLY A 118 -0.98 -6.68 5.44
N ILE A 119 -1.59 -5.55 5.09
CA ILE A 119 -1.82 -5.16 3.68
C ILE A 119 -0.49 -4.98 2.95
N PHE A 120 0.45 -4.19 3.49
CA PHE A 120 1.75 -3.96 2.85
C PHE A 120 2.60 -5.25 2.80
N GLY A 121 2.48 -6.12 3.79
CA GLY A 121 3.07 -7.46 3.77
C GLY A 121 2.52 -8.31 2.63
N MET A 122 1.21 -8.36 2.45
CA MET A 122 0.56 -9.06 1.33
C MET A 122 0.98 -8.49 -0.03
N VAL A 123 1.02 -7.17 -0.17
CA VAL A 123 1.47 -6.52 -1.41
C VAL A 123 2.92 -6.88 -1.70
N ASN A 124 3.81 -6.81 -0.70
CA ASN A 124 5.21 -7.18 -0.86
C ASN A 124 5.39 -8.66 -1.25
N TYR A 125 4.61 -9.55 -0.62
CA TYR A 125 4.57 -10.96 -1.00
C TYR A 125 4.09 -11.13 -2.44
N SER A 126 3.03 -10.45 -2.86
CA SER A 126 2.49 -10.51 -4.22
C SER A 126 3.51 -10.04 -5.27
N ILE A 127 4.31 -9.00 -4.96
CA ILE A 127 5.41 -8.54 -5.81
C ILE A 127 6.46 -9.65 -5.97
N SER A 128 6.81 -10.35 -4.90
CA SER A 128 7.79 -11.43 -4.94
C SER A 128 7.27 -12.68 -5.66
N ALA A 129 5.99 -13.00 -5.50
CA ALA A 129 5.33 -14.17 -6.08
C ALA A 129 4.83 -13.95 -7.53
N SER A 130 4.82 -12.69 -8.03
CA SER A 130 4.29 -12.38 -9.36
C SER A 130 5.01 -13.14 -10.46
N LYS A 131 4.24 -13.74 -11.40
CA LYS A 131 4.78 -14.36 -12.61
C LYS A 131 5.40 -13.28 -13.49
N GLN A 132 6.56 -13.57 -14.06
CA GLN A 132 7.27 -12.64 -14.94
C GLN A 132 7.12 -13.10 -16.39
N GLN A 133 6.81 -12.15 -17.28
CA GLN A 133 6.88 -12.38 -18.72
C GLN A 133 8.31 -12.09 -19.16
N ILE A 134 8.96 -13.09 -19.77
CA ILE A 134 10.28 -12.95 -20.35
C ILE A 134 10.11 -12.83 -21.85
N ASP A 135 10.65 -11.78 -22.44
CA ASP A 135 10.67 -11.57 -23.88
C ASP A 135 11.67 -12.55 -24.50
N ALA A 136 11.17 -13.44 -25.36
CA ALA A 136 11.98 -14.44 -26.03
C ALA A 136 13.04 -13.84 -26.96
N SER A 137 12.82 -12.62 -27.49
CA SER A 137 13.79 -11.92 -28.35
C SER A 137 14.99 -11.39 -27.57
N ASN A 138 14.80 -11.02 -26.29
CA ASN A 138 15.88 -10.54 -25.43
C ASN A 138 15.69 -10.98 -23.97
N PRO A 139 15.90 -12.25 -23.64
CA PRO A 139 15.61 -12.83 -22.33
C PRO A 139 16.40 -12.18 -21.20
N ARG A 140 17.69 -11.89 -21.41
CA ARG A 140 18.58 -11.31 -20.39
C ARG A 140 18.15 -9.87 -20.00
N ALA A 141 17.83 -9.04 -20.98
CA ALA A 141 17.37 -7.68 -20.71
C ALA A 141 16.00 -7.65 -20.02
N SER A 142 15.09 -8.54 -20.45
CA SER A 142 13.78 -8.71 -19.85
C SER A 142 13.89 -9.17 -18.39
N LEU A 143 14.72 -10.16 -18.10
CA LEU A 143 15.01 -10.63 -16.75
C LEU A 143 15.53 -9.50 -15.85
N ARG A 144 16.54 -8.75 -16.34
CA ARG A 144 17.12 -7.64 -15.57
C ARG A 144 16.09 -6.56 -15.25
N ARG A 145 15.22 -6.19 -16.20
CA ARG A 145 14.12 -5.22 -15.98
C ARG A 145 13.17 -5.71 -14.89
N ASN A 146 12.78 -6.97 -14.94
CA ASN A 146 11.89 -7.58 -13.97
C ASN A 146 12.47 -7.61 -12.55
N LEU A 147 13.76 -7.91 -12.41
CA LEU A 147 14.46 -7.89 -11.12
C LEU A 147 14.55 -6.47 -10.54
N ILE A 148 14.86 -5.48 -11.39
CA ILE A 148 14.87 -4.06 -10.98
C ILE A 148 13.48 -3.60 -10.55
N PHE A 149 12.44 -3.97 -11.31
CA PHE A 149 11.05 -3.68 -10.98
C PHE A 149 10.68 -4.23 -9.60
N ARG A 150 10.89 -5.52 -9.37
CA ARG A 150 10.59 -6.16 -8.08
C ARG A 150 11.28 -5.47 -6.92
N ARG A 151 12.57 -5.21 -7.04
CA ARG A 151 13.34 -4.56 -5.96
C ARG A 151 12.83 -3.15 -5.66
N LYS A 152 12.56 -2.33 -6.68
CA LYS A 152 12.08 -0.96 -6.51
C LYS A 152 10.68 -0.91 -5.92
N TRP A 153 9.77 -1.75 -6.43
CA TRP A 153 8.39 -1.79 -5.92
C TRP A 153 8.31 -2.39 -4.52
N SER A 154 9.10 -3.41 -4.21
CA SER A 154 9.20 -3.95 -2.86
C SER A 154 9.75 -2.91 -1.86
N ALA A 155 10.84 -2.21 -2.22
CA ALA A 155 11.37 -1.11 -1.40
C ALA A 155 10.31 -0.02 -1.17
N PHE A 156 9.65 0.42 -2.25
CA PHE A 156 8.58 1.41 -2.17
C PHE A 156 7.46 0.96 -1.22
N THR A 157 6.94 -0.26 -1.41
CA THR A 157 5.85 -0.82 -0.60
C THR A 157 6.20 -0.85 0.88
N LEU A 158 7.38 -1.36 1.23
CA LEU A 158 7.82 -1.45 2.63
C LEU A 158 8.06 -0.06 3.24
N THR A 159 8.72 0.84 2.52
CA THR A 159 8.93 2.21 3.01
C THR A 159 7.59 2.94 3.22
N MET A 160 6.65 2.77 2.30
CA MET A 160 5.30 3.33 2.42
C MET A 160 4.57 2.80 3.65
N GLY A 161 4.59 1.47 3.84
CA GLY A 161 4.00 0.84 5.02
C GLY A 161 4.62 1.37 6.31
N PHE A 162 5.94 1.53 6.36
CA PHE A 162 6.65 2.06 7.52
C PHE A 162 6.24 3.50 7.83
N LEU A 163 6.23 4.38 6.83
CA LEU A 163 5.85 5.78 7.00
C LEU A 163 4.40 5.93 7.45
N ILE A 164 3.47 5.12 6.91
CA ILE A 164 2.08 5.09 7.36
C ILE A 164 2.00 4.62 8.82
N THR A 165 2.75 3.58 9.20
CA THR A 165 2.81 3.12 10.60
C THR A 165 3.31 4.21 11.53
N MET A 166 4.35 4.97 11.15
CA MET A 166 4.85 6.13 11.89
C MET A 166 3.80 7.25 12.01
N LEU A 167 3.05 7.51 10.94
CA LEU A 167 1.98 8.51 10.94
C LEU A 167 0.89 8.16 11.96
N PHE A 168 0.46 6.90 12.02
CA PHE A 168 -0.51 6.45 13.01
C PHE A 168 0.06 6.45 14.44
N ALA A 169 1.38 6.31 14.63
CA ALA A 169 2.02 6.48 15.92
C ALA A 169 2.02 7.94 16.42
N ALA A 170 1.98 8.92 15.52
CA ALA A 170 1.92 10.32 15.89
C ALA A 170 0.55 10.75 16.49
N ILE A 171 -0.54 10.04 16.15
CA ILE A 171 -1.90 10.36 16.63
C ILE A 171 -2.00 10.29 18.16
N PRO A 172 -1.67 9.18 18.84
CA PRO A 172 -1.74 9.11 20.30
C PRO A 172 -0.78 10.10 20.98
N LEU A 173 0.39 10.37 20.39
CA LEU A 173 1.30 11.40 20.89
C LEU A 173 0.64 12.79 20.86
N GLN A 174 -0.02 13.12 19.77
CA GLN A 174 -0.75 14.38 19.65
C GLN A 174 -1.88 14.49 20.70
N GLN A 175 -2.62 13.40 20.93
CA GLN A 175 -3.72 13.39 21.89
C GLN A 175 -3.27 13.57 23.34
N VAL A 176 -2.11 13.02 23.69
CA VAL A 176 -1.54 13.13 25.06
C VAL A 176 -0.83 14.46 25.29
N TYR A 177 -0.01 14.88 24.32
CA TYR A 177 0.84 16.08 24.48
C TYR A 177 0.19 17.37 23.96
N GLY A 178 -0.93 17.28 23.23
CA GLY A 178 -1.72 18.44 22.81
C GLY A 178 -1.03 19.35 21.80
N PHE A 179 -0.07 18.86 21.01
CA PHE A 179 0.51 19.72 19.98
C PHE A 179 -0.49 20.01 18.86
N GLU A 180 -0.30 21.14 18.17
CA GLU A 180 -1.25 21.64 17.19
C GLU A 180 -1.56 20.62 16.09
N VAL A 181 -2.85 20.41 15.83
CA VAL A 181 -3.33 19.50 14.77
C VAL A 181 -2.80 19.92 13.41
N ASN A 182 -2.57 21.21 13.18
CA ASN A 182 -2.00 21.75 11.94
C ASN A 182 -0.61 21.16 11.63
N ILE A 183 0.19 20.84 12.67
CA ILE A 183 1.48 20.16 12.49
C ILE A 183 1.25 18.76 11.91
N LEU A 184 0.31 18.00 12.47
CA LEU A 184 -0.04 16.68 12.00
C LEU A 184 -0.57 16.71 10.56
N MET A 185 -1.46 17.67 10.25
CA MET A 185 -1.99 17.88 8.89
C MET A 185 -0.87 18.24 7.89
N THR A 186 0.06 19.09 8.28
CA THR A 186 1.22 19.45 7.44
C THR A 186 2.11 18.22 7.18
N LEU A 187 2.35 17.39 8.19
CA LEU A 187 3.09 16.14 8.03
C LEU A 187 2.38 15.19 7.05
N ILE A 188 1.06 15.04 7.17
CA ILE A 188 0.25 14.20 6.27
C ILE A 188 0.35 14.72 4.82
N LEU A 189 0.14 16.02 4.59
CA LEU A 189 0.20 16.62 3.26
C LEU A 189 1.60 16.50 2.64
N THR A 190 2.65 16.75 3.42
CA THR A 190 4.04 16.58 2.98
C THR A 190 4.30 15.13 2.59
N PHE A 191 3.83 14.20 3.41
CA PHE A 191 3.94 12.78 3.17
C PHE A 191 3.24 12.35 1.86
N VAL A 192 1.99 12.76 1.66
CA VAL A 192 1.22 12.48 0.44
C VAL A 192 1.95 13.04 -0.79
N THR A 193 2.49 14.25 -0.70
CA THR A 193 3.25 14.88 -1.79
C THR A 193 4.50 14.07 -2.14
N ILE A 194 5.28 13.66 -1.14
CA ILE A 194 6.48 12.82 -1.36
C ILE A 194 6.12 11.50 -2.03
N ILE A 195 5.02 10.88 -1.61
CA ILE A 195 4.50 9.65 -2.22
C ILE A 195 4.20 9.86 -3.69
N LEU A 196 3.40 10.87 -4.01
CA LEU A 196 3.00 11.15 -5.39
C LEU A 196 4.21 11.38 -6.28
N LEU A 197 5.18 12.16 -5.82
CA LEU A 197 6.43 12.38 -6.55
C LEU A 197 7.23 11.08 -6.73
N TRP A 198 7.27 10.22 -5.71
CA TRP A 198 7.97 8.94 -5.81
C TRP A 198 7.29 7.97 -6.77
N VAL A 199 5.95 7.87 -6.74
CA VAL A 199 5.16 7.02 -7.66
C VAL A 199 5.38 7.48 -9.11
N VAL A 200 5.29 8.79 -9.36
CA VAL A 200 5.56 9.37 -10.68
C VAL A 200 6.98 8.99 -11.14
N ARG A 201 7.99 9.19 -10.29
CA ARG A 201 9.38 8.82 -10.62
C ARG A 201 9.54 7.32 -10.88
N LEU A 202 8.90 6.46 -10.08
CA LEU A 202 8.93 5.00 -10.31
C LEU A 202 8.29 4.63 -11.65
N GLY A 203 7.16 5.24 -11.99
CA GLY A 203 6.48 5.04 -13.26
C GLY A 203 7.39 5.40 -14.44
N PHE A 204 8.05 6.57 -14.39
CA PHE A 204 9.00 6.97 -15.43
C PHE A 204 10.21 6.04 -15.54
N VAL A 205 10.81 5.65 -14.43
CA VAL A 205 12.02 4.79 -14.43
C VAL A 205 11.71 3.36 -14.86
N THR A 206 10.50 2.85 -14.57
CA THR A 206 10.09 1.50 -14.96
C THR A 206 9.46 1.48 -16.35
N GLY A 207 8.83 2.58 -16.81
CA GLY A 207 8.19 2.70 -18.12
C GLY A 207 9.17 2.97 -19.27
N GLN A 208 10.26 3.72 -19.05
CA GLN A 208 11.23 4.04 -20.11
C GLN A 208 12.13 2.87 -20.53
N GLY A 209 12.06 1.72 -19.84
CA GLY A 209 12.80 0.51 -20.24
C GLY A 209 12.32 -0.12 -21.55
N GLY A 210 11.23 0.36 -22.15
CA GLY A 210 10.64 -0.18 -23.38
C GLY A 210 10.85 0.67 -24.65
N SER A 211 11.35 1.91 -24.55
CA SER A 211 11.40 2.84 -25.69
C SER A 211 12.79 3.22 -26.18
N ARG A 212 13.83 2.50 -25.75
CA ARG A 212 15.18 2.67 -26.31
C ARG A 212 15.69 1.31 -26.80
N ILE A 213 15.21 0.93 -27.95
CA ILE A 213 15.89 0.09 -28.94
C ILE A 213 15.71 0.77 -30.29
#